data_a750ed5020c6411bc901f4489510f3c6
#
_entry.id   a750ed5020c6411bc901f4489510f3c6
#
_cell.length_a   1.000
_cell.length_b   1.000
_cell.length_c   1.000
_cell.angle_alpha   90.00
_cell.angle_beta   90.00
_cell.angle_gamma   90.00
#
_symmetry.space_group_name_H-M   'P 1'
#
loop_
_entity.id
_entity.type
_entity.pdbx_description
1 polymer ?
#
loop_
_entity_poly.entity_id
_entity_poly.type
_entity_poly.pdbx_seq_one_letter_code
_entity_poly.pdbx_strand_id
1 'polypeptide(L)'
;MEITFKKVHTAKDLTISAIIMAAGIGLYFINAGVGIVLAICGLLMLLLYKGGHKRNGEDIILKKKAFDVAHSCRESLKGFLDGKDVEPLINKDISGGVIRLEVLYNESAAVAYAQLFDFSNYNYEPAIEMVELRGQRAQTLIGKL
;
A
#
# COMPACT_ATOMS: atom_id res chain seq x y z
N MET A 1 -4.64 20.81 4.81
CA MET A 1 -4.14 19.98 5.94
C MET A 1 -3.40 18.78 5.35
N GLU A 2 -2.13 18.68 5.59
CA GLU A 2 -1.32 17.60 5.02
C GLU A 2 -1.66 16.26 5.70
N ILE A 3 -2.06 15.26 4.91
CA ILE A 3 -2.39 13.92 5.42
C ILE A 3 -1.07 13.17 5.59
N THR A 4 -0.67 12.91 6.81
CA THR A 4 0.58 12.20 7.13
C THR A 4 0.30 10.77 7.58
N PHE A 5 1.15 9.84 7.12
CA PHE A 5 1.06 8.43 7.45
C PHE A 5 2.33 7.94 8.14
N LYS A 6 2.13 7.07 9.12
CA LYS A 6 3.20 6.36 9.83
C LYS A 6 3.21 4.90 9.41
N LYS A 7 4.39 4.34 9.16
CA LYS A 7 4.56 2.89 8.94
C LYS A 7 4.37 2.13 10.24
N VAL A 8 3.59 1.06 10.20
CA VAL A 8 3.29 0.20 11.36
C VAL A 8 3.38 -1.28 10.97
N HIS A 9 3.59 -2.14 11.96
CA HIS A 9 3.52 -3.59 11.75
C HIS A 9 2.07 -4.03 11.52
N THR A 10 1.86 -4.93 10.55
CA THR A 10 0.60 -5.65 10.41
C THR A 10 0.65 -6.95 11.22
N ALA A 11 -0.52 -7.54 11.51
CA ALA A 11 -0.58 -8.87 12.13
C ALA A 11 0.17 -9.92 11.28
N LYS A 12 0.11 -9.81 9.96
CA LYS A 12 0.85 -10.67 9.03
C LYS A 12 2.37 -10.53 9.19
N ASP A 13 2.87 -9.29 9.31
CA ASP A 13 4.31 -9.04 9.50
C ASP A 13 4.81 -9.67 10.79
N LEU A 14 4.07 -9.51 11.88
CA LEU A 14 4.40 -10.09 13.18
C LEU A 14 4.37 -11.62 13.13
N THR A 15 3.37 -12.21 12.50
CA THR A 15 3.23 -13.67 12.37
C THR A 15 4.38 -14.25 11.56
N ILE A 16 4.71 -13.68 10.41
CA ILE A 16 5.81 -14.17 9.56
C ILE A 16 7.14 -14.07 10.31
N SER A 17 7.41 -12.94 10.97
CA SER A 17 8.64 -12.75 11.74
C SER A 17 8.76 -13.78 12.88
N ALA A 18 7.65 -14.04 13.59
CA ALA A 18 7.61 -15.04 14.67
C ALA A 18 7.85 -16.47 14.15
N ILE A 19 7.28 -16.83 12.99
CA ILE A 19 7.50 -18.15 12.36
C ILE A 19 8.97 -18.32 11.96
N ILE A 20 9.59 -17.31 11.36
CA ILE A 20 11.01 -17.35 10.95
C ILE A 20 11.90 -17.49 12.20
N MET A 21 11.63 -16.74 13.27
CA MET A 21 12.38 -16.87 14.53
C MET A 21 12.23 -18.27 15.13
N ALA A 22 11.02 -18.80 15.21
CA ALA A 22 10.77 -20.13 15.75
C ALA A 22 11.46 -21.22 14.92
N ALA A 23 11.43 -21.12 13.60
CA ALA A 23 12.15 -22.01 12.70
C ALA A 23 13.68 -21.95 12.93
N GLY A 24 14.22 -20.73 13.11
CA GLY A 24 15.63 -20.54 13.45
C GLY A 24 16.03 -21.19 14.76
N ILE A 25 15.21 -21.03 15.80
CA ILE A 25 15.44 -21.70 17.10
C ILE A 25 15.39 -23.24 16.96
N GLY A 26 14.41 -23.76 16.21
CA GLY A 26 14.30 -25.21 15.97
C GLY A 26 15.51 -25.77 15.21
N LEU A 27 15.93 -25.07 14.15
CA LEU A 27 17.09 -25.48 13.34
C LEU A 27 18.44 -25.33 14.06
N TYR A 28 18.52 -24.52 15.10
CA TYR A 28 19.73 -24.39 15.93
C TYR A 28 20.20 -25.73 16.50
N PHE A 29 19.26 -26.61 16.86
CA PHE A 29 19.58 -27.93 17.40
C PHE A 29 20.08 -28.93 16.35
N ILE A 30 19.87 -28.64 15.06
CA ILE A 30 20.32 -29.47 13.93
C ILE A 30 21.60 -28.87 13.32
N ASN A 31 21.60 -27.57 13.08
CA ASN A 31 22.73 -26.82 12.55
C ASN A 31 22.73 -25.42 13.18
N ALA A 32 23.61 -25.21 14.14
CA ALA A 32 23.68 -23.97 14.92
C ALA A 32 23.91 -22.73 14.03
N GLY A 33 24.73 -22.81 12.99
CA GLY A 33 24.99 -21.69 12.09
C GLY A 33 23.75 -21.23 11.34
N VAL A 34 23.03 -22.16 10.72
CA VAL A 34 21.78 -21.88 9.99
C VAL A 34 20.69 -21.38 10.95
N GLY A 35 20.55 -22.01 12.11
CA GLY A 35 19.57 -21.63 13.11
C GLY A 35 19.76 -20.20 13.61
N ILE A 36 21.00 -19.80 13.92
CA ILE A 36 21.32 -18.44 14.37
C ILE A 36 20.99 -17.41 13.28
N VAL A 37 21.39 -17.66 12.03
CA VAL A 37 21.13 -16.75 10.91
C VAL A 37 19.63 -16.52 10.73
N LEU A 38 18.83 -17.59 10.72
CA LEU A 38 17.37 -17.48 10.59
C LEU A 38 16.72 -16.76 11.78
N ALA A 39 17.16 -17.04 13.00
CA ALA A 39 16.64 -16.36 14.19
C ALA A 39 16.92 -14.85 14.15
N ILE A 40 18.14 -14.47 13.72
CA ILE A 40 18.52 -13.06 13.55
C ILE A 40 17.68 -12.42 12.43
N CYS A 41 17.48 -13.10 11.29
CA CYS A 41 16.64 -12.60 10.20
C CYS A 41 15.20 -12.34 10.68
N GLY A 42 14.61 -13.28 11.42
CA GLY A 42 13.28 -13.10 12.00
C GLY A 42 13.21 -11.93 12.96
N LEU A 43 14.22 -11.74 13.80
CA LEU A 43 14.33 -10.61 14.71
C LEU A 43 14.46 -9.28 13.95
N LEU A 44 15.31 -9.21 12.93
CA LEU A 44 15.47 -8.02 12.10
C LEU A 44 14.17 -7.68 11.36
N MET A 45 13.46 -8.66 10.83
CA MET A 45 12.14 -8.43 10.24
C MET A 45 11.15 -7.87 11.27
N LEU A 46 11.15 -8.39 12.49
CA LEU A 46 10.28 -7.89 13.57
C LEU A 46 10.60 -6.42 13.93
N LEU A 47 11.85 -6.01 13.89
CA LEU A 47 12.25 -4.65 14.26
C LEU A 47 12.11 -3.64 13.12
N LEU A 48 12.47 -4.04 11.90
CA LEU A 48 12.65 -3.13 10.78
C LEU A 48 11.51 -3.16 9.75
N TYR A 49 10.89 -4.32 9.52
CA TYR A 49 9.88 -4.46 8.49
C TYR A 49 8.49 -4.04 8.98
N LYS A 50 7.93 -3.03 8.33
CA LYS A 50 6.61 -2.47 8.62
C LYS A 50 5.82 -2.36 7.32
N GLY A 51 4.96 -3.34 7.05
CA GLY A 51 4.16 -3.42 5.82
C GLY A 51 2.85 -2.63 5.85
N GLY A 52 2.42 -2.15 7.01
CA GLY A 52 1.20 -1.36 7.16
C GLY A 52 1.46 0.14 7.24
N HIS A 53 0.42 0.91 6.98
CA HIS A 53 0.40 2.36 7.12
C HIS A 53 -0.76 2.76 8.02
N LYS A 54 -0.57 3.77 8.83
CA LYS A 54 -1.58 4.30 9.75
C LYS A 54 -1.59 5.81 9.64
N ARG A 55 -2.77 6.42 9.47
CA ARG A 55 -2.91 7.87 9.52
C ARG A 55 -2.72 8.35 10.95
N ASN A 56 -2.06 9.49 11.14
CA ASN A 56 -1.92 10.08 12.45
C ASN A 56 -3.31 10.43 13.03
N GLY A 57 -3.60 9.91 14.23
CA GLY A 57 -4.87 10.11 14.91
C GLY A 57 -5.97 9.07 14.63
N GLU A 58 -5.72 8.09 13.77
CA GLU A 58 -6.66 7.00 13.50
C GLU A 58 -6.05 5.64 13.84
N ASP A 59 -6.88 4.68 14.27
CA ASP A 59 -6.44 3.31 14.61
C ASP A 59 -6.64 2.29 13.49
N ILE A 60 -6.79 2.76 12.25
CA ILE A 60 -7.00 1.91 11.08
C ILE A 60 -5.67 1.64 10.40
N ILE A 61 -5.32 0.36 10.24
CA ILE A 61 -4.14 -0.07 9.49
C ILE A 61 -4.51 -0.16 8.02
N LEU A 62 -3.77 0.59 7.19
CA LEU A 62 -3.96 0.67 5.75
C LEU A 62 -2.93 -0.18 5.02
N LYS A 63 -3.35 -0.84 3.95
CA LYS A 63 -2.46 -1.46 2.96
C LYS A 63 -2.12 -0.43 1.88
N LYS A 64 -0.88 -0.42 1.41
CA LYS A 64 -0.47 0.41 0.28
C LYS A 64 -0.43 -0.40 -1.00
N LYS A 65 -1.00 0.15 -2.08
CA LYS A 65 -0.87 -0.36 -3.43
C LYS A 65 -0.51 0.80 -4.35
N ALA A 66 0.51 0.62 -5.17
CA ALA A 66 0.94 1.59 -6.16
C ALA A 66 1.17 0.86 -7.47
N PHE A 67 0.63 1.37 -8.58
CA PHE A 67 0.79 0.77 -9.88
C PHE A 67 0.59 1.79 -11.00
N ASP A 68 1.19 1.44 -12.13
CA ASP A 68 1.09 2.25 -13.33
C ASP A 68 -0.20 1.92 -14.09
N VAL A 69 -0.86 2.96 -14.58
CA VAL A 69 -2.14 2.91 -15.28
C VAL A 69 -2.01 3.65 -16.60
N ALA A 70 -2.79 3.25 -17.61
CA ALA A 70 -2.82 3.92 -18.88
C ALA A 70 -3.19 5.40 -18.74
N HIS A 71 -2.50 6.28 -19.46
CA HIS A 71 -2.79 7.72 -19.44
C HIS A 71 -4.24 8.05 -19.85
N SER A 72 -4.86 7.22 -20.68
CA SER A 72 -6.29 7.34 -21.06
C SER A 72 -7.25 7.28 -19.87
N CYS A 73 -6.86 6.69 -18.75
CA CYS A 73 -7.66 6.61 -17.53
C CYS A 73 -7.57 7.88 -16.66
N ARG A 74 -6.69 8.82 -16.99
CA ARG A 74 -6.38 10.00 -16.17
C ARG A 74 -7.63 10.83 -15.83
N GLU A 75 -8.40 11.20 -16.84
CA GLU A 75 -9.56 12.06 -16.65
C GLU A 75 -10.70 11.36 -15.87
N SER A 76 -10.88 10.07 -16.10
CA SER A 76 -11.84 9.25 -15.34
C SER A 76 -11.45 9.15 -13.88
N LEU A 77 -10.18 8.80 -13.59
CA LEU A 77 -9.67 8.70 -12.22
C LEU A 77 -9.70 10.04 -11.51
N LYS A 78 -9.23 11.11 -12.18
CA LYS A 78 -9.28 12.46 -11.63
C LYS A 78 -10.70 12.89 -11.32
N GLY A 79 -11.63 12.71 -12.25
CA GLY A 79 -13.04 13.03 -12.05
C GLY A 79 -13.65 12.28 -10.87
N PHE A 80 -13.36 10.99 -10.75
CA PHE A 80 -13.81 10.20 -9.61
C PHE A 80 -13.22 10.71 -8.30
N LEU A 81 -11.93 11.00 -8.23
CA LEU A 81 -11.28 11.52 -7.04
C LEU A 81 -11.76 12.93 -6.66
N ASP A 82 -12.05 13.77 -7.64
CA ASP A 82 -12.63 15.11 -7.45
C ASP A 82 -14.13 15.10 -7.00
N GLY A 83 -14.70 13.92 -6.80
CA GLY A 83 -16.08 13.79 -6.30
C GLY A 83 -17.16 13.73 -7.37
N LYS A 84 -16.81 13.68 -8.65
CA LYS A 84 -17.77 13.53 -9.74
C LYS A 84 -18.38 12.12 -9.75
N ASP A 85 -19.59 12.01 -10.29
CA ASP A 85 -20.27 10.72 -10.49
C ASP A 85 -19.77 10.07 -11.79
N VAL A 86 -18.51 9.62 -11.76
CA VAL A 86 -17.81 8.95 -12.85
C VAL A 86 -17.23 7.67 -12.31
N GLU A 87 -17.35 6.58 -13.08
CA GLU A 87 -16.73 5.31 -12.69
C GLU A 87 -15.21 5.37 -12.87
N PRO A 88 -14.42 4.97 -11.86
CA PRO A 88 -12.96 4.94 -11.98
C PRO A 88 -12.55 3.82 -12.95
N LEU A 89 -11.88 4.18 -14.04
CA LEU A 89 -11.33 3.24 -15.00
C LEU A 89 -9.87 2.96 -14.65
N ILE A 90 -9.52 1.68 -14.58
CA ILE A 90 -8.15 1.22 -14.36
C ILE A 90 -7.78 0.27 -15.49
N ASN A 91 -6.93 0.74 -16.41
CA ASN A 91 -6.36 -0.05 -17.48
C ASN A 91 -4.83 -0.07 -17.32
N LYS A 92 -4.24 -1.24 -17.31
CA LYS A 92 -2.79 -1.46 -17.13
C LYS A 92 -2.01 -1.47 -18.46
N ASP A 93 -2.66 -1.23 -19.58
CA ASP A 93 -1.99 -1.05 -20.87
C ASP A 93 -1.42 0.36 -20.98
N ILE A 94 -0.13 0.50 -20.74
CA ILE A 94 0.61 1.76 -20.72
C ILE A 94 1.25 2.13 -22.06
N SER A 95 0.91 1.45 -23.15
CA SER A 95 1.49 1.68 -24.49
C SER A 95 1.29 3.11 -25.01
N GLY A 96 0.21 3.77 -24.62
CA GLY A 96 -0.12 5.15 -24.98
C GLY A 96 0.29 6.22 -23.96
N GLY A 97 1.14 5.89 -23.01
CA GLY A 97 1.55 6.76 -21.92
C GLY A 97 1.10 6.24 -20.55
N VAL A 98 1.74 6.72 -19.51
CA VAL A 98 1.61 6.20 -18.14
C VAL A 98 1.30 7.30 -17.14
N ILE A 99 0.46 6.94 -16.17
CA ILE A 99 0.27 7.66 -14.92
C ILE A 99 0.39 6.65 -13.77
N ARG A 100 0.62 7.11 -12.56
CA ARG A 100 0.66 6.25 -11.37
C ARG A 100 -0.49 6.57 -10.44
N LEU A 101 -1.16 5.52 -9.98
CA LEU A 101 -2.15 5.59 -8.92
C LEU A 101 -1.56 4.96 -7.66
N GLU A 102 -1.50 5.72 -6.58
CA GLU A 102 -1.17 5.22 -5.24
C GLU A 102 -2.42 5.23 -4.37
N VAL A 103 -2.69 4.10 -3.72
CA VAL A 103 -3.84 3.93 -2.84
C VAL A 103 -3.41 3.30 -1.53
N LEU A 104 -3.77 3.96 -0.43
CA LEU A 104 -3.69 3.41 0.92
C LEU A 104 -5.13 3.07 1.34
N TYR A 105 -5.42 1.82 1.64
CA TYR A 105 -6.80 1.39 1.84
C TYR A 105 -6.97 0.35 2.95
N ASN A 106 -8.18 0.30 3.49
CA ASN A 106 -8.67 -0.77 4.35
C ASN A 106 -10.07 -1.16 3.91
N GLU A 107 -10.24 -2.39 3.46
CA GLU A 107 -11.51 -2.90 2.95
C GLU A 107 -12.58 -2.96 4.05
N SER A 108 -12.21 -3.47 5.23
CA SER A 108 -13.16 -3.65 6.35
C SER A 108 -13.68 -2.32 6.89
N ALA A 109 -12.84 -1.30 6.91
CA ALA A 109 -13.21 0.05 7.34
C ALA A 109 -13.85 0.89 6.23
N ALA A 110 -13.86 0.39 4.97
CA ALA A 110 -14.33 1.12 3.79
C ALA A 110 -13.69 2.51 3.68
N VAL A 111 -12.37 2.58 3.82
CA VAL A 111 -11.56 3.80 3.75
C VAL A 111 -10.46 3.63 2.73
N ALA A 112 -10.24 4.63 1.90
CA ALA A 112 -9.13 4.70 0.97
C ALA A 112 -8.59 6.14 0.89
N TYR A 113 -7.27 6.24 0.76
CA TYR A 113 -6.57 7.49 0.46
C TYR A 113 -5.89 7.29 -0.88
N ALA A 114 -6.26 8.06 -1.88
CA ALA A 114 -5.78 7.91 -3.23
C ALA A 114 -5.09 9.17 -3.72
N GLN A 115 -3.99 8.99 -4.44
CA GLN A 115 -3.25 10.05 -5.08
C GLN A 115 -2.86 9.64 -6.49
N LEU A 116 -3.00 10.56 -7.44
CA LEU A 116 -2.65 10.38 -8.83
C LEU A 116 -1.37 11.16 -9.15
N PHE A 117 -0.47 10.52 -9.90
CA PHE A 117 0.79 11.10 -10.35
C PHE A 117 0.87 11.09 -11.86
N ASP A 118 1.24 12.22 -12.44
CA ASP A 118 1.64 12.30 -13.85
C ASP A 118 3.11 11.91 -14.00
N PHE A 119 3.46 11.31 -15.13
CA PHE A 119 4.84 11.00 -15.48
C PHE A 119 5.40 12.10 -16.39
N SER A 120 6.36 12.87 -15.89
CA SER A 120 6.99 13.98 -16.58
C SER A 120 8.49 14.02 -16.28
N ASN A 121 9.31 14.31 -17.28
CA ASN A 121 10.76 14.43 -17.11
C ASN A 121 11.42 13.24 -16.39
N TYR A 122 10.99 12.03 -16.72
CA TYR A 122 11.43 10.77 -16.08
C TYR A 122 11.12 10.67 -14.58
N ASN A 123 10.21 11.48 -14.07
CA ASN A 123 9.75 11.48 -12.68
C ASN A 123 8.22 11.43 -12.59
N TYR A 124 7.72 10.92 -11.46
CA TYR A 124 6.31 11.01 -11.10
C TYR A 124 6.08 12.27 -10.27
N GLU A 125 5.18 13.13 -10.75
CA GLU A 125 4.79 14.36 -10.06
C GLU A 125 3.32 14.26 -9.65
N PRO A 126 2.93 14.74 -8.45
CA PRO A 126 1.53 14.72 -8.03
C PRO A 126 0.65 15.51 -9.00
N ALA A 127 -0.31 14.81 -9.63
CA ALA A 127 -1.30 15.45 -10.51
C ALA A 127 -2.46 16.07 -9.70
N ILE A 128 -2.74 15.48 -8.53
CA ILE A 128 -3.72 15.95 -7.55
C ILE A 128 -3.19 15.70 -6.15
N GLU A 129 -3.71 16.44 -5.19
CA GLU A 129 -3.46 16.15 -3.76
C GLU A 129 -4.09 14.81 -3.37
N MET A 130 -3.61 14.26 -2.25
CA MET A 130 -4.18 13.01 -1.72
C MET A 130 -5.63 13.22 -1.29
N VAL A 131 -6.52 12.38 -1.80
CA VAL A 131 -7.96 12.43 -1.55
C VAL A 131 -8.36 11.31 -0.61
N GLU A 132 -9.15 11.64 0.41
CA GLU A 132 -9.79 10.67 1.29
C GLU A 132 -11.13 10.24 0.74
N LEU A 133 -11.32 8.94 0.60
CA LEU A 133 -12.58 8.30 0.19
C LEU A 133 -13.11 7.44 1.35
N ARG A 134 -14.42 7.50 1.61
CA ARG A 134 -15.08 6.70 2.64
C ARG A 134 -16.33 6.04 2.10
N GLY A 135 -16.75 4.93 2.73
CA GLY A 135 -17.98 4.21 2.41
C GLY A 135 -18.00 3.68 0.98
N GLN A 136 -19.10 3.89 0.28
CA GLN A 136 -19.34 3.35 -1.08
C GLN A 136 -18.25 3.73 -2.07
N ARG A 137 -17.76 4.97 -2.05
CA ARG A 137 -16.71 5.44 -2.97
C ARG A 137 -15.38 4.73 -2.72
N ALA A 138 -15.01 4.53 -1.46
CA ALA A 138 -13.83 3.76 -1.12
C ALA A 138 -13.97 2.31 -1.62
N GLN A 139 -15.11 1.67 -1.38
CA GLN A 139 -15.37 0.31 -1.84
C GLN A 139 -15.35 0.20 -3.37
N THR A 140 -15.89 1.17 -4.09
CA THR A 140 -15.85 1.21 -5.57
C THR A 140 -14.40 1.24 -6.07
N LEU A 141 -13.54 2.07 -5.50
CA LEU A 141 -12.13 2.13 -5.89
C LEU A 141 -11.41 0.85 -5.51
N ILE A 142 -11.58 0.37 -4.27
CA ILE A 142 -10.93 -0.84 -3.76
C ILE A 142 -11.29 -2.07 -4.61
N GLY A 143 -12.53 -2.17 -5.06
CA GLY A 143 -12.98 -3.26 -5.93
C GLY A 143 -12.35 -3.26 -7.33
N LYS A 144 -11.73 -2.16 -7.75
CA LYS A 144 -10.99 -2.04 -9.03
C LYS A 144 -9.47 -2.28 -8.88
N LEU A 145 -8.92 -2.34 -7.67
CA LEU A 145 -7.51 -2.57 -7.39
C LEU A 145 -7.12 -4.04 -7.54
#